data_74a82b41e959a091cb4ccac19114f9b5
#
_entry.id   74a82b41e959a091cb4ccac19114f9b5
#
_cell.length_a   1.000
_cell.length_b   1.000
_cell.length_c   1.000
_cell.angle_alpha   90.00
_cell.angle_beta   90.00
_cell.angle_gamma   90.00
#
_symmetry.space_group_name_H-M   'P 1'
#
loop_
_entity.id
_entity.type
_entity.pdbx_description
1 polymer ?
#
loop_
_entity_poly.entity_id
_entity_poly.type
_entity_poly.pdbx_seq_one_letter_code
_entity_poly.pdbx_strand_id
1 'polypeptide(L)'
;VLGWLVFGALLPAFLVAGIVYISSSAVITKSLIDLGWIANDEAEPLLGTLVYEDLFIAVYLSVASALVLGGGDVVAAAVDVGVALAFIAGLLAAVRFGGPLFERIVATDNREFVALRAVAAVVFVAGAALALGVSEAVAAFFVGMGFSATERVRAIETILEPVRDVFAAVFFFWIGLVTDPALFPDVAALVALAVVVTTPSKVVTGYLAGRAFDLDARRSTRVGLGMTTRGEFSLIIATVAVTGASAGAFDPALAATINAFAVAYVLVMAVLGTALMGYSAPFESLAVSWLDRDATDGSGAGG
;
A
#
# COMPACT_ATOMS: atom_id res chain seq x y z
N VAL A 1 -16.21 9.00 3.57
CA VAL A 1 -16.94 9.76 4.60
C VAL A 1 -16.01 10.78 5.27
N LEU A 2 -14.87 10.36 5.90
CA LEU A 2 -13.93 11.27 6.60
C LEU A 2 -13.52 12.47 5.76
N GLY A 3 -12.95 12.25 4.57
CA GLY A 3 -12.51 13.33 3.70
C GLY A 3 -13.65 14.23 3.22
N TRP A 4 -14.84 13.67 3.00
CA TRP A 4 -16.01 14.45 2.65
C TRP A 4 -16.47 15.39 3.77
N LEU A 5 -16.49 14.91 5.00
CA LEU A 5 -16.88 15.72 6.15
C LEU A 5 -15.93 16.90 6.40
N VAL A 6 -14.65 16.73 6.08
CA VAL A 6 -13.63 17.75 6.32
C VAL A 6 -13.50 18.71 5.13
N PHE A 7 -13.48 18.21 3.91
CA PHE A 7 -13.17 19.00 2.73
C PHE A 7 -14.41 19.41 1.91
N GLY A 8 -15.57 18.78 2.14
CA GLY A 8 -16.82 19.09 1.43
C GLY A 8 -16.80 18.81 -0.09
N ALA A 9 -15.72 18.21 -0.61
CA ALA A 9 -15.51 17.94 -2.03
C ALA A 9 -15.11 16.48 -2.28
N LEU A 10 -15.52 15.93 -3.44
CA LEU A 10 -15.33 14.52 -3.76
C LEU A 10 -13.87 14.15 -3.99
N LEU A 11 -13.12 14.96 -4.74
CA LEU A 11 -11.75 14.64 -5.11
C LEU A 11 -10.80 14.60 -3.91
N PRO A 12 -10.79 15.61 -3.00
CA PRO A 12 -10.04 15.51 -1.74
C PRO A 12 -10.48 14.34 -0.87
N ALA A 13 -11.80 14.09 -0.79
CA ALA A 13 -12.33 12.97 -0.03
C ALA A 13 -11.87 11.62 -0.61
N PHE A 14 -11.79 11.53 -1.93
CA PHE A 14 -11.25 10.36 -2.63
C PHE A 14 -9.77 10.17 -2.28
N LEU A 15 -8.93 11.19 -2.42
CA LEU A 15 -7.49 11.09 -2.07
C LEU A 15 -7.28 10.69 -0.61
N VAL A 16 -7.99 11.31 0.34
CA VAL A 16 -7.92 10.93 1.76
C VAL A 16 -8.36 9.48 1.98
N ALA A 17 -9.39 9.00 1.26
CA ALA A 17 -9.82 7.61 1.38
C ALA A 17 -8.71 6.62 1.00
N GLY A 18 -7.96 6.88 -0.08
CA GLY A 18 -6.82 6.07 -0.46
C GLY A 18 -5.68 6.12 0.57
N ILE A 19 -5.36 7.33 1.06
CA ILE A 19 -4.32 7.53 2.09
C ILE A 19 -4.58 6.68 3.33
N VAL A 20 -5.84 6.62 3.80
CA VAL A 20 -6.18 5.87 5.01
C VAL A 20 -6.46 4.38 4.77
N TYR A 21 -6.63 3.97 3.52
CA TYR A 21 -6.97 2.60 3.16
C TYR A 21 -5.75 1.68 3.14
N ILE A 22 -4.68 2.06 2.44
CA ILE A 22 -3.56 1.18 2.11
C ILE A 22 -2.68 0.88 3.31
N SER A 23 -2.36 -0.39 3.52
CA SER A 23 -1.43 -0.85 4.54
C SER A 23 0.03 -0.77 4.05
N SER A 24 1.01 -0.80 4.97
CA SER A 24 2.43 -0.78 4.59
C SER A 24 2.99 -2.19 4.48
N SER A 25 3.26 -2.64 3.27
CA SER A 25 3.92 -3.92 3.01
C SER A 25 5.34 -3.96 3.60
N ALA A 26 6.08 -2.87 3.53
CA ALA A 26 7.43 -2.78 4.07
C ALA A 26 7.44 -2.93 5.60
N VAL A 27 6.59 -2.19 6.33
CA VAL A 27 6.52 -2.25 7.80
C VAL A 27 5.99 -3.60 8.27
N ILE A 28 4.96 -4.15 7.63
CA ILE A 28 4.39 -5.45 8.00
C ILE A 28 5.41 -6.56 7.81
N THR A 29 6.03 -6.66 6.62
CA THR A 29 7.01 -7.71 6.33
C THR A 29 8.18 -7.66 7.29
N LYS A 30 8.73 -6.45 7.55
CA LYS A 30 9.80 -6.29 8.53
C LYS A 30 9.36 -6.73 9.92
N SER A 31 8.17 -6.33 10.38
CA SER A 31 7.64 -6.73 11.68
C SER A 31 7.42 -8.24 11.78
N LEU A 32 6.94 -8.90 10.71
CA LEU A 32 6.80 -10.35 10.66
C LEU A 32 8.14 -11.06 10.85
N ILE A 33 9.21 -10.54 10.22
CA ILE A 33 10.57 -11.08 10.36
C ILE A 33 11.09 -10.85 11.78
N ASP A 34 11.02 -9.61 12.28
CA ASP A 34 11.57 -9.22 13.59
C ASP A 34 10.87 -9.95 14.75
N LEU A 35 9.56 -10.23 14.62
CA LEU A 35 8.77 -10.97 15.60
C LEU A 35 8.82 -12.50 15.42
N GLY A 36 9.48 -13.00 14.38
CA GLY A 36 9.53 -14.42 14.04
C GLY A 36 8.20 -15.00 13.55
N TRP A 37 7.26 -14.16 13.10
CA TRP A 37 5.95 -14.59 12.61
C TRP A 37 5.95 -14.95 11.12
N ILE A 38 7.01 -14.64 10.39
CA ILE A 38 7.09 -14.86 8.93
C ILE A 38 6.91 -16.33 8.52
N ALA A 39 7.26 -17.28 9.39
CA ALA A 39 7.12 -18.72 9.15
C ALA A 39 5.83 -19.31 9.73
N ASN A 40 4.97 -18.50 10.34
CA ASN A 40 3.71 -18.93 10.95
C ASN A 40 2.56 -18.79 9.94
N ASP A 41 1.45 -19.47 10.22
CA ASP A 41 0.27 -19.50 9.34
C ASP A 41 -0.38 -18.12 9.17
N GLU A 42 -0.25 -17.21 10.15
CA GLU A 42 -0.75 -15.83 10.04
C GLU A 42 -0.02 -14.98 8.98
N ALA A 43 1.16 -15.37 8.54
CA ALA A 43 1.88 -14.67 7.49
C ALA A 43 1.17 -14.77 6.13
N GLU A 44 0.56 -15.92 5.82
CA GLU A 44 -0.11 -16.15 4.53
C GLU A 44 -1.26 -15.15 4.27
N PRO A 45 -2.28 -15.01 5.15
CA PRO A 45 -3.35 -14.04 4.92
C PRO A 45 -2.86 -12.59 4.99
N LEU A 46 -1.84 -12.26 5.81
CA LEU A 46 -1.26 -10.93 5.84
C LEU A 46 -0.61 -10.58 4.49
N LEU A 47 0.31 -11.40 4.01
CA LEU A 47 1.02 -11.16 2.76
C LEU A 47 0.07 -11.22 1.56
N GLY A 48 -0.90 -12.14 1.55
CA GLY A 48 -1.92 -12.23 0.52
C GLY A 48 -2.80 -10.97 0.44
N THR A 49 -3.20 -10.43 1.61
CA THR A 49 -3.97 -9.18 1.67
C THR A 49 -3.16 -8.00 1.16
N LEU A 50 -1.86 -7.92 1.47
CA LEU A 50 -0.97 -6.87 0.97
C LEU A 50 -0.88 -6.89 -0.57
N VAL A 51 -0.69 -8.07 -1.17
CA VAL A 51 -0.68 -8.21 -2.64
C VAL A 51 -2.01 -7.74 -3.25
N TYR A 52 -3.14 -8.08 -2.62
CA TYR A 52 -4.44 -7.59 -3.06
C TYR A 52 -4.58 -6.06 -2.93
N GLU A 53 -4.15 -5.49 -1.80
CA GLU A 53 -4.15 -4.03 -1.59
C GLU A 53 -3.23 -3.33 -2.60
N ASP A 54 -2.06 -3.89 -2.93
CA ASP A 54 -1.13 -3.34 -3.90
C ASP A 54 -1.72 -3.34 -5.32
N LEU A 55 -2.44 -4.41 -5.71
CA LEU A 55 -3.18 -4.45 -6.97
C LEU A 55 -4.31 -3.40 -7.01
N PHE A 56 -5.07 -3.28 -5.92
CA PHE A 56 -6.14 -2.30 -5.81
C PHE A 56 -5.60 -0.87 -5.90
N ILE A 57 -4.51 -0.57 -5.16
CA ILE A 57 -3.93 0.78 -5.14
C ILE A 57 -3.33 1.16 -6.50
N ALA A 58 -2.86 0.20 -7.29
CA ALA A 58 -2.39 0.43 -8.64
C ALA A 58 -3.49 1.03 -9.53
N VAL A 59 -4.68 0.41 -9.52
CA VAL A 59 -5.85 0.93 -10.23
C VAL A 59 -6.28 2.29 -9.64
N TYR A 60 -6.31 2.37 -8.30
CA TYR A 60 -6.70 3.57 -7.59
C TYR A 60 -5.81 4.78 -7.92
N LEU A 61 -4.49 4.63 -7.92
CA LEU A 61 -3.53 5.69 -8.26
C LEU A 61 -3.69 6.17 -9.70
N SER A 62 -3.95 5.26 -10.63
CA SER A 62 -4.18 5.62 -12.02
C SER A 62 -5.45 6.47 -12.18
N VAL A 63 -6.54 6.08 -11.50
CA VAL A 63 -7.78 6.87 -11.47
C VAL A 63 -7.56 8.21 -10.77
N ALA A 64 -6.86 8.23 -9.64
CA ALA A 64 -6.57 9.45 -8.89
C ALA A 64 -5.75 10.45 -9.72
N SER A 65 -4.71 9.97 -10.41
CA SER A 65 -3.89 10.80 -11.31
C SER A 65 -4.71 11.37 -12.45
N ALA A 66 -5.53 10.57 -13.12
CA ALA A 66 -6.39 11.02 -14.20
C ALA A 66 -7.42 12.09 -13.73
N LEU A 67 -8.03 11.89 -12.56
CA LEU A 67 -9.00 12.85 -12.00
C LEU A 67 -8.33 14.15 -11.55
N VAL A 68 -7.12 14.09 -11.01
CA VAL A 68 -6.39 15.28 -10.53
C VAL A 68 -5.80 16.06 -11.71
N LEU A 69 -5.22 15.39 -12.71
CA LEU A 69 -4.55 16.05 -13.84
C LEU A 69 -5.49 16.39 -14.99
N GLY A 70 -6.65 15.75 -15.09
CA GLY A 70 -7.63 15.96 -16.17
C GLY A 70 -8.35 17.32 -16.15
N GLY A 71 -8.05 18.20 -15.19
CA GLY A 71 -8.46 19.63 -15.21
C GLY A 71 -9.98 19.89 -15.22
N GLY A 72 -10.82 18.91 -14.84
CA GLY A 72 -12.28 19.04 -14.79
C GLY A 72 -13.01 18.70 -16.10
N ASP A 73 -12.31 18.37 -17.17
CA ASP A 73 -12.93 17.81 -18.39
C ASP A 73 -13.26 16.33 -18.18
N VAL A 74 -14.55 16.03 -18.02
CA VAL A 74 -15.05 14.68 -17.76
C VAL A 74 -14.72 13.71 -18.89
N VAL A 75 -14.73 14.18 -20.14
CA VAL A 75 -14.41 13.32 -21.30
C VAL A 75 -12.93 13.02 -21.34
N ALA A 76 -12.06 14.04 -21.16
CA ALA A 76 -10.62 13.83 -21.07
C ALA A 76 -10.27 12.88 -19.91
N ALA A 77 -10.81 13.13 -18.72
CA ALA A 77 -10.60 12.25 -17.55
C ALA A 77 -11.08 10.80 -17.82
N ALA A 78 -12.21 10.61 -18.50
CA ALA A 78 -12.70 9.26 -18.86
C ALA A 78 -11.76 8.55 -19.85
N VAL A 79 -11.19 9.29 -20.82
CA VAL A 79 -10.19 8.74 -21.76
C VAL A 79 -8.92 8.36 -21.01
N ASP A 80 -8.40 9.23 -20.15
CA ASP A 80 -7.19 8.98 -19.36
C ASP A 80 -7.35 7.77 -18.44
N VAL A 81 -8.50 7.65 -17.76
CA VAL A 81 -8.84 6.45 -16.97
C VAL A 81 -8.90 5.21 -17.86
N GLY A 82 -9.51 5.31 -19.05
CA GLY A 82 -9.57 4.23 -20.03
C GLY A 82 -8.18 3.76 -20.48
N VAL A 83 -7.29 4.71 -20.79
CA VAL A 83 -5.87 4.43 -21.15
C VAL A 83 -5.14 3.77 -19.98
N ALA A 84 -5.30 4.30 -18.76
CA ALA A 84 -4.68 3.74 -17.57
C ALA A 84 -5.14 2.29 -17.31
N LEU A 85 -6.43 2.03 -17.38
CA LEU A 85 -6.98 0.69 -17.20
C LEU A 85 -6.53 -0.28 -18.29
N ALA A 86 -6.48 0.17 -19.55
CA ALA A 86 -5.97 -0.64 -20.66
C ALA A 86 -4.48 -0.96 -20.48
N PHE A 87 -3.67 0.01 -20.03
CA PHE A 87 -2.25 -0.19 -19.74
C PHE A 87 -2.06 -1.19 -18.59
N ILE A 88 -2.80 -1.05 -17.49
CA ILE A 88 -2.76 -2.01 -16.37
C ILE A 88 -3.20 -3.40 -16.82
N ALA A 89 -4.25 -3.52 -17.62
CA ALA A 89 -4.68 -4.81 -18.19
C ALA A 89 -3.59 -5.44 -19.05
N GLY A 90 -2.88 -4.62 -19.83
CA GLY A 90 -1.72 -5.07 -20.60
C GLY A 90 -0.57 -5.55 -19.71
N LEU A 91 -0.27 -4.85 -18.63
CA LEU A 91 0.73 -5.26 -17.64
C LEU A 91 0.34 -6.56 -16.93
N LEU A 92 -0.93 -6.70 -16.51
CA LEU A 92 -1.46 -7.94 -15.93
C LEU A 92 -1.35 -9.10 -16.90
N ALA A 93 -1.68 -8.88 -18.18
CA ALA A 93 -1.52 -9.89 -19.23
C ALA A 93 -0.03 -10.25 -19.42
N ALA A 94 0.87 -9.25 -19.40
CA ALA A 94 2.30 -9.48 -19.47
C ALA A 94 2.81 -10.31 -18.28
N VAL A 95 2.37 -10.02 -17.07
CA VAL A 95 2.69 -10.84 -15.88
C VAL A 95 2.14 -12.26 -16.03
N ARG A 96 0.88 -12.41 -16.47
CA ARG A 96 0.20 -13.71 -16.54
C ARG A 96 0.74 -14.62 -17.65
N PHE A 97 1.11 -14.05 -18.79
CA PHE A 97 1.46 -14.80 -20.00
C PHE A 97 2.91 -14.57 -20.44
N GLY A 98 3.58 -13.54 -19.94
CA GLY A 98 4.91 -13.12 -20.36
C GLY A 98 6.05 -13.78 -19.58
N GLY A 99 5.81 -14.82 -18.77
CA GLY A 99 6.86 -15.52 -18.02
C GLY A 99 8.12 -15.83 -18.84
N PRO A 100 8.00 -16.42 -20.04
CA PRO A 100 9.17 -16.68 -20.91
C PRO A 100 9.91 -15.40 -21.35
N LEU A 101 9.22 -14.26 -21.44
CA LEU A 101 9.85 -12.97 -21.76
C LEU A 101 10.65 -12.45 -20.57
N PHE A 102 10.06 -12.45 -19.36
CA PHE A 102 10.76 -12.06 -18.15
C PHE A 102 11.99 -12.93 -17.88
N GLU A 103 11.85 -14.25 -18.06
CA GLU A 103 12.97 -15.18 -17.95
C GLU A 103 14.08 -14.87 -18.96
N ARG A 104 13.73 -14.59 -20.21
CA ARG A 104 14.71 -14.25 -21.27
C ARG A 104 15.45 -12.93 -20.98
N ILE A 105 14.76 -11.94 -20.39
CA ILE A 105 15.39 -10.66 -20.03
C ILE A 105 16.53 -10.90 -19.03
N VAL A 106 16.33 -11.77 -18.05
CA VAL A 106 17.30 -12.04 -16.98
C VAL A 106 18.15 -13.29 -17.23
N ALA A 107 18.00 -13.94 -18.40
CA ALA A 107 18.75 -15.14 -18.80
C ALA A 107 20.22 -14.79 -19.06
N THR A 108 21.01 -14.66 -18.01
CA THR A 108 22.46 -14.44 -18.03
C THR A 108 23.08 -14.95 -16.73
N ASP A 109 24.33 -15.43 -16.82
CA ASP A 109 25.07 -15.91 -15.64
C ASP A 109 25.81 -14.77 -14.92
N ASN A 110 25.93 -13.61 -15.56
CA ASN A 110 26.56 -12.44 -14.96
C ASN A 110 25.53 -11.69 -14.11
N ARG A 111 25.78 -11.63 -12.79
CA ARG A 111 24.90 -10.96 -11.80
C ARG A 111 24.69 -9.47 -12.08
N GLU A 112 25.72 -8.77 -12.58
CA GLU A 112 25.62 -7.34 -12.94
C GLU A 112 24.64 -7.13 -14.08
N PHE A 113 24.67 -8.00 -15.11
CA PHE A 113 23.72 -7.94 -16.22
C PHE A 113 22.31 -8.32 -15.82
N VAL A 114 22.11 -9.22 -14.85
CA VAL A 114 20.77 -9.51 -14.28
C VAL A 114 20.17 -8.23 -13.69
N ALA A 115 20.94 -7.54 -12.83
CA ALA A 115 20.48 -6.30 -12.21
C ALA A 115 20.22 -5.18 -13.23
N LEU A 116 21.18 -4.96 -14.13
CA LEU A 116 21.07 -3.92 -15.16
C LEU A 116 19.85 -4.13 -16.06
N ARG A 117 19.61 -5.35 -16.50
CA ARG A 117 18.46 -5.69 -17.36
C ARG A 117 17.13 -5.57 -16.62
N ALA A 118 17.08 -5.99 -15.34
CA ALA A 118 15.89 -5.85 -14.52
C ALA A 118 15.55 -4.37 -14.31
N VAL A 119 16.54 -3.55 -13.93
CA VAL A 119 16.35 -2.09 -13.75
C VAL A 119 15.99 -1.42 -15.08
N ALA A 120 16.65 -1.79 -16.18
CA ALA A 120 16.33 -1.25 -17.50
C ALA A 120 14.89 -1.55 -17.93
N ALA A 121 14.39 -2.77 -17.66
CA ALA A 121 13.01 -3.13 -17.93
C ALA A 121 12.03 -2.28 -17.08
N VAL A 122 12.32 -2.10 -15.79
CA VAL A 122 11.51 -1.24 -14.90
C VAL A 122 11.49 0.19 -15.42
N VAL A 123 12.65 0.78 -15.70
CA VAL A 123 12.77 2.18 -16.18
C VAL A 123 12.06 2.36 -17.53
N PHE A 124 12.19 1.39 -18.43
CA PHE A 124 11.53 1.46 -19.75
C PHE A 124 10.01 1.44 -19.61
N VAL A 125 9.46 0.51 -18.82
CA VAL A 125 8.01 0.38 -18.65
C VAL A 125 7.44 1.52 -17.83
N ALA A 126 8.16 1.98 -16.79
CA ALA A 126 7.80 3.15 -16.00
C ALA A 126 7.81 4.43 -16.85
N GLY A 127 8.80 4.60 -17.74
CA GLY A 127 8.85 5.70 -18.70
C GLY A 127 7.69 5.68 -19.69
N ALA A 128 7.30 4.50 -20.17
CA ALA A 128 6.11 4.34 -21.02
C ALA A 128 4.81 4.70 -20.26
N ALA A 129 4.69 4.28 -19.00
CA ALA A 129 3.57 4.63 -18.14
C ALA A 129 3.46 6.16 -17.98
N LEU A 130 4.56 6.81 -17.63
CA LEU A 130 4.63 8.26 -17.47
C LEU A 130 4.20 9.01 -18.76
N ALA A 131 4.65 8.54 -19.93
CA ALA A 131 4.25 9.10 -21.22
C ALA A 131 2.75 8.95 -21.54
N LEU A 132 2.10 7.98 -20.92
CA LEU A 132 0.66 7.72 -21.05
C LEU A 132 -0.16 8.35 -19.92
N GLY A 133 0.44 9.15 -19.03
CA GLY A 133 -0.22 9.72 -17.85
C GLY A 133 -0.57 8.70 -16.77
N VAL A 134 0.06 7.52 -16.80
CA VAL A 134 -0.14 6.45 -15.81
C VAL A 134 0.98 6.50 -14.79
N SER A 135 0.68 6.10 -13.54
CA SER A 135 1.68 6.06 -12.47
C SER A 135 2.85 5.13 -12.82
N GLU A 136 4.06 5.66 -12.84
CA GLU A 136 5.30 4.92 -13.03
C GLU A 136 5.56 3.92 -11.90
N ALA A 137 5.12 4.23 -10.67
CA ALA A 137 5.23 3.31 -9.53
C ALA A 137 4.39 2.04 -9.74
N VAL A 138 3.19 2.20 -10.30
CA VAL A 138 2.32 1.08 -10.69
C VAL A 138 2.98 0.20 -11.74
N ALA A 139 3.54 0.82 -12.77
CA ALA A 139 4.22 0.10 -13.83
C ALA A 139 5.44 -0.68 -13.30
N ALA A 140 6.25 -0.06 -12.45
CA ALA A 140 7.39 -0.68 -11.79
C ALA A 140 6.97 -1.89 -10.93
N PHE A 141 5.86 -1.77 -10.18
CA PHE A 141 5.31 -2.86 -9.38
C PHE A 141 4.96 -4.08 -10.24
N PHE A 142 4.24 -3.90 -11.35
CA PHE A 142 3.89 -5.02 -12.24
C PHE A 142 5.10 -5.67 -12.91
N VAL A 143 6.11 -4.88 -13.30
CA VAL A 143 7.37 -5.43 -13.82
C VAL A 143 8.08 -6.26 -12.74
N GLY A 144 8.12 -5.78 -11.50
CA GLY A 144 8.65 -6.51 -10.36
C GLY A 144 7.90 -7.83 -10.13
N MET A 145 6.56 -7.82 -10.21
CA MET A 145 5.73 -9.02 -10.14
C MET A 145 6.05 -10.01 -11.28
N GLY A 146 6.31 -9.52 -12.49
CA GLY A 146 6.74 -10.38 -13.61
C GLY A 146 8.09 -11.07 -13.32
N PHE A 147 9.04 -10.36 -12.74
CA PHE A 147 10.34 -10.95 -12.35
C PHE A 147 10.24 -11.88 -11.14
N SER A 148 9.28 -11.70 -10.23
CA SER A 148 9.08 -12.57 -9.07
C SER A 148 8.76 -14.02 -9.47
N ALA A 149 8.22 -14.23 -10.66
CA ALA A 149 7.92 -15.55 -11.20
C ALA A 149 9.12 -16.23 -11.91
N THR A 150 10.29 -15.57 -11.99
CA THR A 150 11.48 -16.11 -12.66
C THR A 150 12.35 -16.93 -11.69
N GLU A 151 13.14 -17.85 -12.26
CA GLU A 151 14.12 -18.63 -11.47
C GLU A 151 15.23 -17.76 -10.86
N ARG A 152 15.43 -16.54 -11.38
CA ARG A 152 16.46 -15.59 -10.97
C ARG A 152 15.97 -14.58 -9.90
N VAL A 153 14.75 -14.71 -9.42
CA VAL A 153 14.14 -13.77 -8.44
C VAL A 153 15.07 -13.48 -7.25
N ARG A 154 15.65 -14.51 -6.62
CA ARG A 154 16.56 -14.34 -5.47
C ARG A 154 17.84 -13.55 -5.82
N ALA A 155 18.36 -13.73 -7.04
CA ALA A 155 19.52 -12.96 -7.48
C ALA A 155 19.16 -11.49 -7.70
N ILE A 156 17.98 -11.22 -8.25
CA ILE A 156 17.44 -9.86 -8.44
C ILE A 156 17.22 -9.21 -7.08
N GLU A 157 16.53 -9.86 -6.15
CA GLU A 157 16.27 -9.36 -4.80
C GLU A 157 17.55 -8.99 -4.06
N THR A 158 18.54 -9.90 -4.02
CA THR A 158 19.81 -9.67 -3.32
C THR A 158 20.54 -8.43 -3.82
N ILE A 159 20.42 -8.11 -5.12
CA ILE A 159 21.10 -6.96 -5.71
C ILE A 159 20.29 -5.68 -5.55
N LEU A 160 18.94 -5.78 -5.72
CA LEU A 160 18.08 -4.61 -5.70
C LEU A 160 17.65 -4.18 -4.29
N GLU A 161 17.68 -5.06 -3.30
CA GLU A 161 17.29 -4.74 -1.93
C GLU A 161 18.12 -3.60 -1.32
N PRO A 162 19.46 -3.57 -1.38
CA PRO A 162 20.22 -2.43 -0.91
C PRO A 162 19.95 -1.14 -1.67
N VAL A 163 19.69 -1.25 -2.97
CA VAL A 163 19.34 -0.11 -3.84
C VAL A 163 17.99 0.46 -3.45
N ARG A 164 16.98 -0.41 -3.24
CA ARG A 164 15.66 -0.04 -2.72
C ARG A 164 15.78 0.72 -1.41
N ASP A 165 16.59 0.24 -0.47
CA ASP A 165 16.74 0.86 0.85
C ASP A 165 17.33 2.27 0.77
N VAL A 166 18.32 2.49 -0.11
CA VAL A 166 18.85 3.82 -0.38
C VAL A 166 17.80 4.74 -0.98
N PHE A 167 17.08 4.28 -2.03
CA PHE A 167 16.04 5.09 -2.65
C PHE A 167 14.86 5.35 -1.71
N ALA A 168 14.49 4.39 -0.87
CA ALA A 168 13.47 4.58 0.16
C ALA A 168 13.90 5.68 1.16
N ALA A 169 15.16 5.66 1.63
CA ALA A 169 15.68 6.69 2.51
C ALA A 169 15.64 8.08 1.86
N VAL A 170 16.05 8.19 0.58
CA VAL A 170 15.98 9.44 -0.19
C VAL A 170 14.52 9.90 -0.37
N PHE A 171 13.60 8.99 -0.67
CA PHE A 171 12.16 9.29 -0.81
C PHE A 171 11.57 9.83 0.50
N PHE A 172 11.78 9.16 1.62
CA PHE A 172 11.28 9.63 2.92
C PHE A 172 11.91 10.96 3.34
N PHE A 173 13.19 11.15 3.06
CA PHE A 173 13.87 12.43 3.31
C PHE A 173 13.26 13.55 2.47
N TRP A 174 13.03 13.31 1.17
CA TRP A 174 12.39 14.27 0.28
C TRP A 174 10.97 14.62 0.73
N ILE A 175 10.15 13.62 1.10
CA ILE A 175 8.81 13.84 1.66
C ILE A 175 8.89 14.74 2.90
N GLY A 176 9.85 14.50 3.80
CA GLY A 176 10.08 15.35 4.97
C GLY A 176 10.42 16.80 4.61
N LEU A 177 11.23 17.01 3.56
CA LEU A 177 11.62 18.34 3.10
C LEU A 177 10.45 19.14 2.49
N VAL A 178 9.56 18.49 1.75
CA VAL A 178 8.44 19.15 1.07
C VAL A 178 7.19 19.28 1.98
N THR A 179 7.24 18.71 3.17
CA THR A 179 6.14 18.80 4.14
C THR A 179 6.37 19.98 5.07
N ASP A 180 5.38 20.86 5.18
CA ASP A 180 5.41 21.97 6.15
C ASP A 180 4.92 21.47 7.53
N PRO A 181 5.81 21.35 8.54
CA PRO A 181 5.40 20.91 9.88
C PRO A 181 4.45 21.89 10.58
N ALA A 182 4.41 23.17 10.13
CA ALA A 182 3.49 24.16 10.68
C ALA A 182 2.02 23.81 10.42
N LEU A 183 1.74 22.96 9.42
CA LEU A 183 0.39 22.46 9.12
C LEU A 183 -0.03 21.27 10.00
N PHE A 184 0.86 20.64 10.78
CA PHE A 184 0.50 19.48 11.59
C PHE A 184 -0.57 19.77 12.64
N PRO A 185 -0.56 20.90 13.36
CA PRO A 185 -1.66 21.24 14.26
C PRO A 185 -3.02 21.33 13.54
N ASP A 186 -3.07 21.85 12.33
CA ASP A 186 -4.30 22.04 11.56
C ASP A 186 -4.91 20.70 11.12
N VAL A 187 -4.06 19.69 10.87
CA VAL A 187 -4.50 18.35 10.49
C VAL A 187 -4.62 17.38 11.67
N ALA A 188 -4.21 17.78 12.87
CA ALA A 188 -4.15 16.89 14.04
C ALA A 188 -5.51 16.25 14.38
N ALA A 189 -6.60 17.01 14.31
CA ALA A 189 -7.94 16.48 14.55
C ALA A 189 -8.35 15.46 13.50
N LEU A 190 -8.01 15.70 12.22
CA LEU A 190 -8.28 14.77 11.12
C LEU A 190 -7.44 13.48 11.29
N VAL A 191 -6.17 13.60 11.66
CA VAL A 191 -5.29 12.46 11.96
C VAL A 191 -5.86 11.64 13.12
N ALA A 192 -6.22 12.28 14.24
CA ALA A 192 -6.80 11.59 15.40
C ALA A 192 -8.09 10.85 15.02
N LEU A 193 -8.98 11.50 14.28
CA LEU A 193 -10.23 10.90 13.82
C LEU A 193 -9.95 9.72 12.85
N ALA A 194 -9.00 9.87 11.93
CA ALA A 194 -8.58 8.80 11.03
C ALA A 194 -8.04 7.60 11.82
N VAL A 195 -7.16 7.80 12.79
CA VAL A 195 -6.62 6.75 13.68
C VAL A 195 -7.74 6.02 14.40
N VAL A 196 -8.65 6.75 15.05
CA VAL A 196 -9.75 6.17 15.84
C VAL A 196 -10.73 5.37 14.99
N VAL A 197 -10.97 5.77 13.74
CA VAL A 197 -11.90 5.07 12.84
C VAL A 197 -11.22 3.91 12.12
N THR A 198 -10.02 4.13 11.60
CA THR A 198 -9.38 3.14 10.72
C THR A 198 -8.71 2.02 11.49
N THR A 199 -8.16 2.28 12.69
CA THR A 199 -7.49 1.24 13.48
C THR A 199 -8.47 0.12 13.88
N PRO A 200 -9.62 0.39 14.52
CA PRO A 200 -10.59 -0.67 14.82
C PRO A 200 -11.11 -1.36 13.56
N SER A 201 -11.39 -0.59 12.50
CA SER A 201 -11.86 -1.13 11.22
C SER A 201 -10.88 -2.15 10.64
N LYS A 202 -9.58 -1.83 10.61
CA LYS A 202 -8.54 -2.72 10.09
C LYS A 202 -8.32 -3.93 11.02
N VAL A 203 -8.34 -3.74 12.34
CA VAL A 203 -8.25 -4.85 13.29
C VAL A 203 -9.40 -5.83 13.08
N VAL A 204 -10.63 -5.34 12.97
CA VAL A 204 -11.80 -6.20 12.77
C VAL A 204 -11.75 -6.91 11.41
N THR A 205 -11.46 -6.18 10.32
CA THR A 205 -11.41 -6.79 8.98
C THR A 205 -10.26 -7.78 8.84
N GLY A 206 -9.09 -7.48 9.39
CA GLY A 206 -7.95 -8.41 9.41
C GLY A 206 -8.20 -9.62 10.30
N TYR A 207 -8.87 -9.44 11.45
CA TYR A 207 -9.30 -10.56 12.29
C TYR A 207 -10.24 -11.49 11.51
N LEU A 208 -11.26 -10.94 10.85
CA LEU A 208 -12.21 -11.71 10.04
C LEU A 208 -11.51 -12.40 8.85
N ALA A 209 -10.53 -11.74 8.24
CA ALA A 209 -9.71 -12.38 7.21
C ALA A 209 -8.94 -13.58 7.77
N GLY A 210 -8.28 -13.44 8.92
CA GLY A 210 -7.62 -14.57 9.60
C GLY A 210 -8.58 -15.73 9.88
N ARG A 211 -9.80 -15.44 10.35
CA ARG A 211 -10.83 -16.46 10.56
C ARG A 211 -11.27 -17.14 9.26
N ALA A 212 -11.29 -16.42 8.15
CA ALA A 212 -11.62 -16.98 6.84
C ALA A 212 -10.52 -17.91 6.29
N PHE A 213 -9.30 -17.80 6.81
CA PHE A 213 -8.18 -18.72 6.57
C PHE A 213 -8.07 -19.81 7.65
N ASP A 214 -9.15 -20.08 8.41
CA ASP A 214 -9.22 -21.08 9.47
C ASP A 214 -8.21 -20.89 10.62
N LEU A 215 -7.68 -19.68 10.80
CA LEU A 215 -6.80 -19.37 11.91
C LEU A 215 -7.57 -19.28 13.23
N ASP A 216 -6.92 -19.66 14.33
CA ASP A 216 -7.45 -19.45 15.67
C ASP A 216 -7.61 -17.96 16.03
N ALA A 217 -8.29 -17.64 17.14
CA ALA A 217 -8.54 -16.27 17.56
C ALA A 217 -7.25 -15.50 17.82
N ARG A 218 -6.21 -16.16 18.35
CA ARG A 218 -4.90 -15.54 18.61
C ARG A 218 -4.23 -15.08 17.31
N ARG A 219 -4.08 -15.99 16.34
CA ARG A 219 -3.45 -15.70 15.04
C ARG A 219 -4.26 -14.72 14.22
N SER A 220 -5.60 -14.86 14.24
CA SER A 220 -6.49 -13.89 13.57
C SER A 220 -6.33 -12.48 14.14
N THR A 221 -6.11 -12.35 15.47
CA THR A 221 -5.81 -11.06 16.10
C THR A 221 -4.50 -10.47 15.58
N ARG A 222 -3.45 -11.28 15.41
CA ARG A 222 -2.17 -10.83 14.83
C ARG A 222 -2.34 -10.32 13.41
N VAL A 223 -3.17 -11.00 12.59
CA VAL A 223 -3.53 -10.51 11.25
C VAL A 223 -4.19 -9.13 11.34
N GLY A 224 -5.17 -8.97 12.22
CA GLY A 224 -5.85 -7.68 12.44
C GLY A 224 -4.90 -6.56 12.86
N LEU A 225 -4.02 -6.83 13.82
CA LEU A 225 -3.06 -5.85 14.32
C LEU A 225 -2.04 -5.48 13.24
N GLY A 226 -1.55 -6.45 12.47
CA GLY A 226 -0.61 -6.21 11.35
C GLY A 226 -1.17 -5.26 10.31
N MET A 227 -2.44 -5.41 9.94
CA MET A 227 -3.09 -4.58 8.93
C MET A 227 -3.29 -3.10 9.34
N THR A 228 -2.91 -2.71 10.56
CA THR A 228 -3.05 -1.31 11.03
C THR A 228 -1.95 -0.38 10.53
N THR A 229 -0.79 -0.89 10.14
CA THR A 229 0.36 -0.06 9.70
C THR A 229 0.05 0.71 8.42
N ARG A 230 0.68 1.87 8.24
CA ARG A 230 0.62 2.69 7.02
C ARG A 230 2.02 3.05 6.58
N GLY A 231 2.20 3.34 5.29
CA GLY A 231 3.53 3.57 4.74
C GLY A 231 3.54 4.36 3.43
N GLU A 232 4.43 3.95 2.55
CA GLU A 232 4.83 4.63 1.34
C GLU A 232 3.70 4.94 0.37
N PHE A 233 2.76 4.03 0.15
CA PHE A 233 1.66 4.25 -0.80
C PHE A 233 0.71 5.37 -0.36
N SER A 234 0.49 5.55 0.95
CA SER A 234 -0.26 6.69 1.46
C SER A 234 0.39 8.02 1.08
N LEU A 235 1.73 8.08 1.11
CA LEU A 235 2.51 9.25 0.71
C LEU A 235 2.49 9.45 -0.82
N ILE A 236 2.58 8.37 -1.59
CA ILE A 236 2.47 8.42 -3.05
C ILE A 236 1.10 8.98 -3.47
N ILE A 237 0.01 8.60 -2.81
CA ILE A 237 -1.30 9.18 -3.08
C ILE A 237 -1.31 10.69 -2.78
N ALA A 238 -0.68 11.12 -1.69
CA ALA A 238 -0.59 12.55 -1.37
C ALA A 238 0.23 13.33 -2.42
N THR A 239 1.28 12.72 -3.00
CA THR A 239 2.07 13.37 -4.05
C THR A 239 1.26 13.60 -5.32
N VAL A 240 0.20 12.84 -5.60
CA VAL A 240 -0.70 13.11 -6.73
C VAL A 240 -1.37 14.49 -6.59
N ALA A 241 -1.81 14.86 -5.37
CA ALA A 241 -2.37 16.19 -5.12
C ALA A 241 -1.31 17.28 -5.30
N VAL A 242 -0.08 17.06 -4.81
CA VAL A 242 1.04 18.01 -4.94
C VAL A 242 1.44 18.19 -6.40
N THR A 243 1.50 17.13 -7.18
CA THR A 243 1.77 17.17 -8.62
C THR A 243 0.67 17.90 -9.37
N GLY A 244 -0.59 17.63 -9.03
CA GLY A 244 -1.73 18.34 -9.61
C GLY A 244 -1.71 19.84 -9.32
N ALA A 245 -1.31 20.23 -8.11
CA ALA A 245 -1.14 21.64 -7.74
C ALA A 245 -0.01 22.31 -8.55
N SER A 246 1.11 21.63 -8.72
CA SER A 246 2.24 22.11 -9.53
C SER A 246 1.88 22.27 -11.00
N ALA A 247 0.96 21.46 -11.51
CA ALA A 247 0.41 21.56 -12.86
C ALA A 247 -0.74 22.57 -13.00
N GLY A 248 -1.16 23.25 -11.91
CA GLY A 248 -2.28 24.17 -11.90
C GLY A 248 -3.66 23.51 -11.98
N ALA A 249 -3.75 22.20 -11.83
CA ALA A 249 -4.97 21.41 -11.90
C ALA A 249 -5.61 21.15 -10.53
N PHE A 250 -4.91 21.45 -9.44
CA PHE A 250 -5.39 21.24 -8.07
C PHE A 250 -5.02 22.45 -7.19
N ASP A 251 -5.84 22.73 -6.17
CA ASP A 251 -5.58 23.83 -5.24
C ASP A 251 -4.31 23.60 -4.42
N PRO A 252 -3.32 24.53 -4.45
CA PRO A 252 -2.04 24.35 -3.75
C PRO A 252 -2.17 24.25 -2.21
N ALA A 253 -3.08 25.04 -1.60
CA ALA A 253 -3.25 25.03 -0.15
C ALA A 253 -3.89 23.70 0.29
N LEU A 254 -4.85 23.21 -0.50
CA LEU A 254 -5.49 21.92 -0.27
C LEU A 254 -4.51 20.76 -0.47
N ALA A 255 -3.64 20.83 -1.49
CA ALA A 255 -2.58 19.85 -1.72
C ALA A 255 -1.61 19.78 -0.54
N ALA A 256 -1.18 20.95 -0.02
CA ALA A 256 -0.30 21.03 1.14
C ALA A 256 -0.96 20.42 2.40
N THR A 257 -2.25 20.70 2.61
CA THR A 257 -3.03 20.12 3.73
C THR A 257 -3.14 18.60 3.61
N ILE A 258 -3.45 18.07 2.43
CA ILE A 258 -3.53 16.61 2.19
C ILE A 258 -2.17 15.96 2.40
N ASN A 259 -1.08 16.60 1.93
CA ASN A 259 0.27 16.09 2.13
C ASN A 259 0.66 16.08 3.62
N ALA A 260 0.42 17.17 4.35
CA ALA A 260 0.67 17.24 5.79
C ALA A 260 -0.14 16.18 6.57
N PHE A 261 -1.42 16.00 6.21
CA PHE A 261 -2.26 14.94 6.76
C PHE A 261 -1.65 13.55 6.52
N ALA A 262 -1.26 13.24 5.28
CA ALA A 262 -0.71 11.94 4.92
C ALA A 262 0.57 11.63 5.70
N VAL A 263 1.50 12.60 5.76
CA VAL A 263 2.77 12.44 6.48
C VAL A 263 2.53 12.24 7.99
N ALA A 264 1.72 13.09 8.61
CA ALA A 264 1.41 12.97 10.04
C ALA A 264 0.69 11.65 10.34
N TYR A 265 -0.29 11.25 9.51
CA TYR A 265 -1.05 10.02 9.67
C TYR A 265 -0.16 8.78 9.50
N VAL A 266 0.68 8.72 8.46
CA VAL A 266 1.61 7.61 8.23
C VAL A 266 2.60 7.48 9.38
N LEU A 267 3.16 8.60 9.87
CA LEU A 267 4.09 8.58 11.00
C LEU A 267 3.44 7.98 12.26
N VAL A 268 2.22 8.44 12.59
CA VAL A 268 1.48 7.92 13.75
C VAL A 268 1.15 6.43 13.55
N MET A 269 0.66 6.06 12.37
CA MET A 269 0.21 4.68 12.11
C MET A 269 1.36 3.69 11.95
N ALA A 270 2.52 4.11 11.46
CA ALA A 270 3.71 3.25 11.41
C ALA A 270 4.19 2.91 12.84
N VAL A 271 4.26 3.92 13.72
CA VAL A 271 4.63 3.71 15.12
C VAL A 271 3.56 2.89 15.86
N LEU A 272 2.29 3.28 15.74
CA LEU A 272 1.18 2.60 16.41
C LEU A 272 1.06 1.13 15.95
N GLY A 273 1.10 0.88 14.65
CA GLY A 273 0.96 -0.47 14.10
C GLY A 273 2.11 -1.38 14.52
N THR A 274 3.35 -0.89 14.46
CA THR A 274 4.53 -1.64 14.95
C THR A 274 4.41 -1.93 16.44
N ALA A 275 3.96 -0.96 17.24
CA ALA A 275 3.73 -1.15 18.67
C ALA A 275 2.61 -2.18 18.94
N LEU A 276 1.49 -2.12 18.21
CA LEU A 276 0.40 -3.07 18.34
C LEU A 276 0.83 -4.51 18.00
N MET A 277 1.66 -4.69 16.98
CA MET A 277 2.24 -6.00 16.65
C MET A 277 3.21 -6.47 17.75
N GLY A 278 4.11 -5.61 18.21
CA GLY A 278 5.09 -5.93 19.26
C GLY A 278 4.46 -6.24 20.61
N TYR A 279 3.34 -5.61 20.94
CA TYR A 279 2.57 -5.81 22.16
C TYR A 279 1.26 -6.56 21.91
N SER A 280 1.23 -7.55 21.04
CA SER A 280 0.01 -8.26 20.64
C SER A 280 -0.62 -9.11 21.75
N ALA A 281 0.15 -9.61 22.71
CA ALA A 281 -0.29 -10.57 23.72
C ALA A 281 -1.56 -10.18 24.52
N PRO A 282 -1.74 -8.92 25.00
CA PRO A 282 -2.99 -8.52 25.66
C PRO A 282 -4.21 -8.63 24.73
N PHE A 283 -4.08 -8.25 23.47
CA PHE A 283 -5.16 -8.30 22.48
C PHE A 283 -5.49 -9.76 22.10
N GLU A 284 -4.46 -10.61 21.96
CA GLU A 284 -4.61 -12.04 21.74
C GLU A 284 -5.39 -12.71 22.88
N SER A 285 -5.02 -12.42 24.14
CA SER A 285 -5.70 -12.98 25.31
C SER A 285 -7.15 -12.51 25.42
N LEU A 286 -7.42 -11.24 25.09
CA LEU A 286 -8.77 -10.70 25.05
C LEU A 286 -9.61 -11.40 23.99
N ALA A 287 -9.09 -11.54 22.76
CA ALA A 287 -9.79 -12.22 21.68
C ALA A 287 -10.13 -13.66 22.01
N VAL A 288 -9.18 -14.43 22.57
CA VAL A 288 -9.41 -15.80 23.03
C VAL A 288 -10.48 -15.84 24.13
N SER A 289 -10.43 -14.94 25.10
CA SER A 289 -11.38 -14.95 26.23
C SER A 289 -12.82 -14.58 25.84
N TRP A 290 -13.02 -13.81 24.77
CA TRP A 290 -14.33 -13.33 24.33
C TRP A 290 -14.91 -14.10 23.16
N LEU A 291 -14.09 -14.53 22.21
CA LEU A 291 -14.54 -15.05 20.92
C LEU A 291 -14.42 -16.57 20.80
N ASP A 292 -13.59 -17.24 21.63
CA ASP A 292 -13.54 -18.71 21.68
C ASP A 292 -14.46 -19.31 22.77
N ARG A 293 -15.05 -18.52 23.67
CA ARG A 293 -16.04 -19.00 24.64
C ARG A 293 -17.31 -19.53 23.99
N ASP A 294 -17.74 -18.90 22.89
CA ASP A 294 -18.95 -19.32 22.18
C ASP A 294 -18.81 -20.68 21.48
N ALA A 295 -17.58 -21.15 21.21
CA ALA A 295 -17.35 -22.47 20.60
C ALA A 295 -17.47 -23.62 21.63
N THR A 296 -17.27 -23.37 22.92
CA THR A 296 -17.35 -24.37 23.98
C THR A 296 -18.76 -24.53 24.57
N ASP A 297 -19.58 -23.46 24.58
CA ASP A 297 -20.95 -23.51 25.10
C ASP A 297 -21.95 -24.13 24.10
N GLY A 298 -21.65 -24.14 22.80
CA GLY A 298 -22.49 -24.76 21.77
C GLY A 298 -22.43 -26.30 21.71
N SER A 299 -21.44 -26.94 22.31
CA SER A 299 -21.26 -28.38 22.27
C SER A 299 -21.88 -29.13 23.47
N GLY A 300 -22.43 -28.42 24.45
CA GLY A 300 -23.00 -28.96 25.69
C GLY A 300 -24.51 -29.20 25.70
N ALA A 301 -25.24 -28.84 24.63
CA ALA A 301 -26.72 -28.88 24.59
C ALA A 301 -27.27 -30.01 23.69
N GLY A 302 -26.55 -31.12 23.55
CA GLY A 302 -26.97 -32.28 22.73
C GLY A 302 -26.55 -33.60 23.39
N GLY A 303 -27.02 -33.83 24.61
CA GLY A 303 -26.92 -35.13 25.30
C GLY A 303 -28.26 -35.56 25.84
#